data_72ce89443bb0ba5721e30b1e42cb635f
#
_entry.id   72ce89443bb0ba5721e30b1e42cb635f
#
_cell.length_a   1.000
_cell.length_b   1.000
_cell.length_c   1.000
_cell.angle_alpha   90.00
_cell.angle_beta   90.00
_cell.angle_gamma   90.00
#
_symmetry.space_group_name_H-M   'P 1'
#
loop_
_entity.id
_entity.type
_entity.pdbx_description
1 polymer ?
#
loop_
_entity_poly.entity_id
_entity_poly.type
_entity_poly.pdbx_seq_one_letter_code
_entity_poly.pdbx_strand_id
1 'polypeptide(L)'
;MSFSRRIQCLRRGILNRCPRCGEGKILKSLFARHEECPLCKMDYNREDGFYSGAMAINYALICAFYLFPMLLIWWAGWLPSKATIALCFLGAAVIPILTYRYSQCLWLALYYFLVSEDLEETDRYD
;
A
#
# COMPACT_ATOMS: atom_id res chain seq x y z
N MET A 1 2.54 16.84 15.38
CA MET A 1 3.56 16.54 14.36
C MET A 1 3.50 17.55 13.21
N SER A 2 4.62 18.04 12.73
CA SER A 2 4.63 19.00 11.62
C SER A 2 4.25 18.34 10.29
N PHE A 3 3.66 19.09 9.38
CA PHE A 3 3.28 18.61 8.05
C PHE A 3 4.48 18.02 7.28
N SER A 4 5.65 18.61 7.45
CA SER A 4 6.90 18.12 6.86
C SER A 4 7.26 16.71 7.32
N ARG A 5 7.07 16.40 8.61
CA ARG A 5 7.29 15.05 9.16
C ARG A 5 6.29 14.03 8.61
N ARG A 6 5.04 14.42 8.42
CA ARG A 6 4.01 13.55 7.83
C ARG A 6 4.36 13.15 6.40
N ILE A 7 4.78 14.12 5.59
CA ILE A 7 5.24 13.86 4.23
C ILE A 7 6.48 12.95 4.23
N GLN A 8 7.38 13.14 5.18
CA GLN A 8 8.57 12.31 5.34
C GLN A 8 8.21 10.86 5.67
N CYS A 9 7.25 10.64 6.58
CA CYS A 9 6.74 9.32 6.90
C CYS A 9 6.08 8.65 5.68
N LEU A 10 5.26 9.41 4.94
CA LEU A 10 4.63 8.94 3.71
C LEU A 10 5.67 8.51 2.67
N ARG A 11 6.67 9.35 2.42
CA ARG A 11 7.75 9.05 1.49
C ARG A 11 8.56 7.81 1.91
N ARG A 12 8.90 7.69 3.18
CA ARG A 12 9.61 6.52 3.72
C ARG A 12 8.80 5.24 3.55
N GLY A 13 7.51 5.28 3.87
CA GLY A 13 6.61 4.13 3.67
C GLY A 13 6.52 3.70 2.21
N ILE A 14 6.36 4.62 1.29
CA ILE A 14 6.33 4.33 -0.15
C ILE A 14 7.65 3.69 -0.63
N LEU A 15 8.78 4.13 -0.08
CA LEU A 15 10.10 3.58 -0.40
C LEU A 15 10.44 2.27 0.33
N ASN A 16 9.46 1.65 0.99
CA ASN A 16 9.65 0.42 1.79
C ASN A 16 10.64 0.63 2.96
N ARG A 17 10.54 1.77 3.61
CA ARG A 17 11.36 2.09 4.78
C ARG A 17 10.49 2.36 6.00
N CYS A 18 11.03 2.06 7.17
CA CYS A 18 10.32 2.33 8.42
C CYS A 18 9.96 3.83 8.52
N PRO A 19 8.70 4.17 8.79
CA PRO A 19 8.28 5.56 8.93
C PRO A 19 8.93 6.26 10.14
N ARG A 20 9.37 5.50 11.13
CA ARG A 20 9.99 6.01 12.35
C ARG A 20 11.49 6.27 12.19
N CYS A 21 12.30 5.23 11.94
CA CYS A 21 13.75 5.35 11.84
C CYS A 21 14.25 5.66 10.41
N GLY A 22 13.47 5.31 9.39
CA GLY A 22 13.81 5.53 7.98
C GLY A 22 14.87 4.59 7.40
N GLU A 23 15.43 3.68 8.19
CA GLU A 23 16.49 2.76 7.78
C GLU A 23 16.01 1.31 7.70
N GLY A 24 15.13 0.87 8.61
CA GLY A 24 14.55 -0.47 8.59
C GLY A 24 13.63 -0.67 7.39
N LYS A 25 13.51 -1.92 6.93
CA LYS A 25 12.59 -2.29 5.86
C LYS A 25 11.26 -2.78 6.42
N ILE A 26 10.17 -2.41 5.77
CA ILE A 26 8.82 -2.89 6.12
C ILE A 26 8.62 -4.32 5.59
N LEU A 27 9.03 -4.56 4.36
CA LEU A 27 8.85 -5.85 3.69
C LEU A 27 10.10 -6.70 3.77
N LYS A 28 9.92 -7.94 4.18
CA LYS A 28 10.96 -8.96 4.22
C LYS A 28 11.16 -9.60 2.84
N SER A 29 10.06 -9.88 2.14
CA SER A 29 10.04 -10.47 0.80
C SER A 29 8.84 -9.96 0.00
N LEU A 30 8.62 -10.49 -1.22
CA LEU A 30 7.49 -10.10 -2.08
C LEU A 30 6.11 -10.22 -1.39
N PHE A 31 5.91 -11.25 -0.56
CA PHE A 31 4.64 -11.53 0.11
C PHE A 31 4.72 -11.47 1.63
N ALA A 32 5.92 -11.38 2.19
CA ALA A 32 6.13 -11.33 3.62
C ALA A 32 6.56 -9.94 4.06
N ARG A 33 6.07 -9.50 5.21
CA ARG A 33 6.52 -8.27 5.86
C ARG A 33 7.12 -8.60 7.22
N HIS A 34 7.94 -7.71 7.72
CA HIS A 34 8.37 -7.79 9.12
C HIS A 34 7.19 -7.46 10.04
N GLU A 35 7.06 -8.15 11.15
CA GLU A 35 6.09 -7.82 12.19
C GLU A 35 6.49 -6.56 12.94
N GLU A 36 7.78 -6.37 13.13
CA GLU A 36 8.36 -5.19 13.74
C GLU A 36 9.60 -4.72 12.98
N CYS A 37 9.98 -3.46 13.17
CA CYS A 37 11.18 -2.93 12.56
C CYS A 37 12.43 -3.64 13.14
N PRO A 38 13.34 -4.16 12.29
CA PRO A 38 14.54 -4.83 12.77
C PRO A 38 15.54 -3.89 13.47
N LEU A 39 15.41 -2.59 13.28
CA LEU A 39 16.30 -1.59 13.85
C LEU A 39 15.72 -0.87 15.07
N CYS A 40 14.53 -0.28 14.94
CA CYS A 40 13.91 0.50 16.02
C CYS A 40 12.83 -0.25 16.80
N LYS A 41 12.52 -1.50 16.43
CA LYS A 41 11.52 -2.35 17.10
C LYS A 41 10.09 -1.80 17.07
N MET A 42 9.79 -0.90 16.15
CA MET A 42 8.44 -0.42 15.96
C MET A 42 7.54 -1.53 15.42
N ASP A 43 6.40 -1.74 16.08
CA ASP A 43 5.43 -2.73 15.65
C ASP A 43 4.66 -2.23 14.40
N TYR A 44 4.68 -3.03 13.34
CA TYR A 44 3.94 -2.75 12.12
C TYR A 44 2.54 -3.34 12.10
N ASN A 45 2.26 -4.29 12.98
CA ASN A 45 0.98 -5.00 13.05
C ASN A 45 0.26 -4.66 14.35
N ARG A 46 -0.54 -3.60 14.32
CA ARG A 46 -1.19 -3.05 15.53
C ARG A 46 -2.36 -3.90 16.01
N GLU A 47 -3.19 -4.40 15.09
CA GLU A 47 -4.40 -5.14 15.40
C GLU A 47 -4.64 -6.22 14.34
N ASP A 48 -5.43 -7.23 14.70
CA ASP A 48 -5.91 -8.21 13.75
C ASP A 48 -6.76 -7.52 12.67
N GLY A 49 -6.45 -7.78 11.41
CA GLY A 49 -7.13 -7.15 10.29
C GLY A 49 -6.67 -5.73 9.96
N PHE A 50 -5.63 -5.20 10.59
CA PHE A 50 -5.07 -3.87 10.28
C PHE A 50 -4.76 -3.71 8.78
N TYR A 51 -4.21 -4.74 8.16
CA TYR A 51 -3.87 -4.73 6.73
C TYR A 51 -5.02 -5.05 5.78
N SER A 52 -6.23 -5.26 6.28
CA SER A 52 -7.44 -5.35 5.44
C SER A 52 -7.67 -4.07 4.64
N GLY A 53 -7.32 -2.92 5.19
CA GLY A 53 -7.32 -1.63 4.48
C GLY A 53 -6.35 -1.60 3.30
N ALA A 54 -5.22 -2.30 3.37
CA ALA A 54 -4.28 -2.42 2.25
C ALA A 54 -4.91 -3.13 1.06
N MET A 55 -5.69 -4.17 1.31
CA MET A 55 -6.44 -4.86 0.25
C MET A 55 -7.48 -3.95 -0.40
N ALA A 56 -8.23 -3.20 0.42
CA ALA A 56 -9.22 -2.25 -0.09
C ALA A 56 -8.58 -1.18 -0.98
N ILE A 57 -7.45 -0.62 -0.58
CA ILE A 57 -6.69 0.35 -1.38
C ILE A 57 -6.20 -0.29 -2.68
N ASN A 58 -5.68 -1.51 -2.62
CA ASN A 58 -5.20 -2.23 -3.80
C ASN A 58 -6.31 -2.40 -4.84
N TYR A 59 -7.48 -2.88 -4.43
CA TYR A 59 -8.62 -3.02 -5.34
C TYR A 59 -9.14 -1.69 -5.85
N ALA A 60 -9.19 -0.65 -5.02
CA ALA A 60 -9.59 0.69 -5.44
C ALA A 60 -8.66 1.25 -6.52
N LEU A 61 -7.35 1.07 -6.37
CA LEU A 61 -6.37 1.50 -7.36
C LEU A 61 -6.50 0.73 -8.68
N ILE A 62 -6.72 -0.57 -8.62
CA ILE A 62 -6.95 -1.39 -9.82
C ILE A 62 -8.23 -0.95 -10.53
N CYS A 63 -9.32 -0.74 -9.81
CA CYS A 63 -10.58 -0.26 -10.39
C CYS A 63 -10.39 1.10 -11.06
N ALA A 64 -9.72 2.04 -10.40
CA ALA A 64 -9.55 3.40 -10.91
C ALA A 64 -8.56 3.48 -12.08
N PHE A 65 -7.44 2.78 -12.03
CA PHE A 65 -6.35 2.93 -13.00
C PHE A 65 -6.25 1.82 -14.04
N TYR A 66 -6.96 0.74 -13.86
CA TYR A 66 -6.98 -0.37 -14.83
C TYR A 66 -8.37 -0.62 -15.40
N LEU A 67 -9.35 -0.92 -14.58
CA LEU A 67 -10.69 -1.28 -15.08
C LEU A 67 -11.41 -0.10 -15.72
N PHE A 68 -11.32 1.09 -15.13
CA PHE A 68 -11.97 2.28 -15.68
C PHE A 68 -11.42 2.68 -17.06
N PRO A 69 -10.10 2.82 -17.26
CA PRO A 69 -9.53 3.05 -18.58
C PRO A 69 -9.84 1.94 -19.59
N MET A 70 -9.86 0.68 -19.15
CA MET A 70 -10.19 -0.45 -20.00
C MET A 70 -11.64 -0.38 -20.51
N LEU A 71 -12.58 0.01 -19.66
CA LEU A 71 -13.98 0.23 -20.06
C LEU A 71 -14.12 1.39 -21.05
N LEU A 72 -13.36 2.47 -20.88
CA LEU A 72 -13.35 3.59 -21.83
C LEU A 72 -12.81 3.17 -23.19
N ILE A 73 -11.76 2.39 -23.23
CA ILE A 73 -11.19 1.85 -24.48
C ILE A 73 -12.19 0.94 -25.19
N TRP A 74 -12.89 0.09 -24.44
CA TRP A 74 -13.94 -0.75 -25.00
C TRP A 74 -15.11 0.09 -25.53
N TRP A 75 -15.55 1.08 -24.79
CA TRP A 75 -16.64 1.97 -25.21
C TRP A 75 -16.29 2.78 -26.44
N ALA A 76 -15.02 3.19 -26.59
CA ALA A 76 -14.52 3.86 -27.78
C ALA A 76 -14.44 2.94 -29.01
N GLY A 77 -14.65 1.63 -28.85
CA GLY A 77 -14.64 0.66 -29.93
C GLY A 77 -13.25 0.21 -30.39
N TRP A 78 -12.23 0.49 -29.59
CA TRP A 78 -10.83 0.16 -29.96
C TRP A 78 -10.51 -1.33 -29.77
N LEU A 79 -11.23 -2.01 -28.88
CA LEU A 79 -11.04 -3.43 -28.58
C LEU A 79 -12.36 -4.19 -28.70
N PRO A 80 -12.33 -5.44 -29.22
CA PRO A 80 -13.50 -6.31 -29.20
C PRO A 80 -13.85 -6.75 -27.78
N SER A 81 -15.14 -6.99 -27.51
CA SER A 81 -15.64 -7.36 -26.18
C SER A 81 -14.94 -8.58 -25.58
N LYS A 82 -14.64 -9.58 -26.40
CA LYS A 82 -13.92 -10.80 -25.96
C LYS A 82 -12.52 -10.50 -25.45
N ALA A 83 -11.77 -9.67 -26.16
CA ALA A 83 -10.42 -9.27 -25.75
C ALA A 83 -10.46 -8.42 -24.49
N THR A 84 -11.41 -7.50 -24.37
CA THR A 84 -11.60 -6.66 -23.19
C THR A 84 -11.88 -7.50 -21.96
N ILE A 85 -12.80 -8.46 -22.05
CA ILE A 85 -13.12 -9.37 -20.94
C ILE A 85 -11.90 -10.18 -20.52
N ALA A 86 -11.19 -10.77 -21.49
CA ALA A 86 -9.98 -11.55 -21.22
C ALA A 86 -8.90 -10.72 -20.52
N LEU A 87 -8.66 -9.49 -20.99
CA LEU A 87 -7.69 -8.58 -20.38
C LEU A 87 -8.12 -8.13 -18.98
N CYS A 88 -9.41 -7.89 -18.73
CA CYS A 88 -9.92 -7.55 -17.40
C CYS A 88 -9.69 -8.70 -16.41
N PHE A 89 -9.99 -9.93 -16.78
CA PHE A 89 -9.76 -11.09 -15.93
C PHE A 89 -8.27 -11.33 -15.68
N LEU A 90 -7.45 -11.24 -16.71
CA LEU A 90 -6.00 -11.40 -16.57
C LEU A 90 -5.41 -10.34 -15.66
N GLY A 91 -5.77 -9.07 -15.85
CA GLY A 91 -5.32 -7.97 -15.02
C GLY A 91 -5.82 -8.08 -13.58
N ALA A 92 -7.08 -8.47 -13.37
CA ALA A 92 -7.64 -8.68 -12.05
C ALA A 92 -6.95 -9.80 -11.28
N ALA A 93 -6.36 -10.77 -11.96
CA ALA A 93 -5.58 -11.84 -11.34
C ALA A 93 -4.13 -11.44 -11.09
N VAL A 94 -3.48 -10.81 -12.07
CA VAL A 94 -2.03 -10.54 -12.05
C VAL A 94 -1.68 -9.26 -11.30
N ILE A 95 -2.41 -8.18 -11.53
CA ILE A 95 -2.09 -6.86 -10.95
C ILE A 95 -2.12 -6.86 -9.42
N PRO A 96 -3.12 -7.47 -8.73
CA PRO A 96 -3.12 -7.53 -7.27
C PRO A 96 -1.89 -8.24 -6.71
N ILE A 97 -1.43 -9.28 -7.37
CA ILE A 97 -0.23 -10.04 -6.95
C ILE A 97 1.01 -9.16 -7.05
N LEU A 98 1.16 -8.43 -8.15
CA LEU A 98 2.31 -7.55 -8.37
C LEU A 98 2.31 -6.32 -7.46
N THR A 99 1.12 -5.79 -7.16
CA THR A 99 0.97 -4.57 -6.35
C THR A 99 0.75 -4.83 -4.87
N TYR A 100 0.59 -6.08 -4.46
CA TYR A 100 0.36 -6.47 -3.06
C TYR A 100 1.40 -5.88 -2.11
N ARG A 101 2.66 -5.97 -2.48
CA ARG A 101 3.79 -5.43 -1.75
C ARG A 101 3.65 -3.91 -1.52
N TYR A 102 3.39 -3.17 -2.60
CA TYR A 102 3.26 -1.72 -2.54
C TYR A 102 2.01 -1.26 -1.78
N SER A 103 0.92 -2.03 -1.86
CA SER A 103 -0.31 -1.76 -1.12
C SER A 103 -0.08 -1.75 0.39
N GLN A 104 0.68 -2.70 0.90
CA GLN A 104 0.98 -2.77 2.33
C GLN A 104 1.84 -1.61 2.80
N CYS A 105 2.87 -1.28 2.04
CA CYS A 105 3.70 -0.11 2.32
C CYS A 105 2.90 1.19 2.27
N LEU A 106 2.06 1.33 1.25
CA LEU A 106 1.22 2.50 1.07
C LEU A 106 0.19 2.63 2.19
N TRP A 107 -0.43 1.52 2.59
CA TRP A 107 -1.39 1.51 3.71
C TRP A 107 -0.73 1.97 5.00
N LEU A 108 0.42 1.43 5.33
CA LEU A 108 1.16 1.81 6.52
C LEU A 108 1.57 3.29 6.49
N ALA A 109 2.08 3.74 5.35
CA ALA A 109 2.46 5.13 5.14
C ALA A 109 1.26 6.08 5.30
N LEU A 110 0.14 5.73 4.68
CA LEU A 110 -1.11 6.51 4.76
C LEU A 110 -1.66 6.54 6.18
N TYR A 111 -1.64 5.41 6.87
CA TYR A 111 -2.08 5.32 8.26
C TYR A 111 -1.30 6.29 9.15
N TYR A 112 0.03 6.27 9.10
CA TYR A 112 0.84 7.18 9.90
C TYR A 112 0.82 8.64 9.41
N PHE A 113 0.45 8.87 8.16
CA PHE A 113 0.20 10.22 7.67
C PHE A 113 -1.08 10.81 8.28
N LEU A 114 -2.14 10.01 8.36
CA LEU A 114 -3.44 10.43 8.89
C LEU A 114 -3.47 10.43 10.42
N VAL A 115 -2.88 9.41 11.04
CA VAL A 115 -2.89 9.19 12.50
C VAL A 115 -1.46 9.34 13.03
N SER A 116 -0.94 10.56 12.91
CA SER A 116 0.42 10.88 13.37
C SER A 116 0.61 10.79 14.87
N GLU A 117 -0.47 10.89 15.65
CA GLU A 117 -0.46 10.78 17.11
C GLU A 117 0.04 9.41 17.58
N ASP A 118 -0.32 8.34 16.86
CA ASP A 118 0.13 7.00 17.18
C ASP A 118 1.65 6.81 17.05
N LEU A 119 2.26 7.53 16.11
CA LEU A 119 3.72 7.50 15.95
C LEU A 119 4.42 8.20 17.11
N GLU A 120 3.88 9.32 17.59
CA GLU A 120 4.41 10.05 18.72
C GLU A 120 4.24 9.27 20.04
N GLU A 121 3.12 8.58 20.19
CA GLU A 121 2.88 7.71 21.34
C GLU A 121 3.88 6.55 21.38
N THR A 122 4.15 5.93 20.25
CA THR A 122 5.14 4.85 20.14
C THR A 122 6.55 5.34 20.50
N ASP A 123 6.90 6.57 20.15
CA ASP A 123 8.18 7.18 20.51
C ASP A 123 8.38 7.40 22.00
N ARG A 124 7.29 7.53 22.77
CA ARG A 124 7.36 7.71 24.22
C ARG A 124 7.71 6.44 24.99
N TYR A 125 7.40 5.28 24.44
CA TYR A 125 7.62 3.99 25.10
C TYR A 125 9.03 3.41 24.87
N ASP A 126 9.80 4.05 24.04
CA ASP A 126 11.21 3.73 23.81
C ASP A 126 12.13 4.76 24.46
#